data_e33b101dbf0a9f1bc5eac36ccb843acf
#
_entry.id   e33b101dbf0a9f1bc5eac36ccb843acf
#
_cell.length_a   1.000
_cell.length_b   1.000
_cell.length_c   1.000
_cell.angle_alpha   90.00
_cell.angle_beta   90.00
_cell.angle_gamma   90.00
#
_symmetry.space_group_name_H-M   'P 1'
#
loop_
_entity.id
_entity.type
_entity.pdbx_description
1 polymer ?
#
loop_
_entity_poly.entity_id
_entity_poly.type
_entity_poly.pdbx_seq_one_letter_code
_entity_poly.pdbx_strand_id
1 'polypeptide(L)'
;MRAEPGGPRPSRGEPIDIEEAATLAERLRADGKRIVLANGCFDLLHVGHVRYLEAARRLGDVLFVGLNGDAAVSRLKGRGRPLMPVAERAEILRALRSVDHVVVFEEDTADRLVTRLRPHVHAKGTDYTADSVPERASAHAVGSEVAITGDPKDHSTRDLIAAIRERFR
;
A
#
# COMPACT_ATOMS: atom_id res chain seq x y z
N MET A 1 37.38 2.49 1.49
CA MET A 1 36.63 3.42 0.62
C MET A 1 35.26 3.61 1.24
N ARG A 2 34.99 4.76 1.86
CA ARG A 2 33.68 5.04 2.50
C ARG A 2 32.70 5.42 1.42
N ALA A 3 31.55 4.73 1.34
CA ALA A 3 30.47 5.12 0.44
C ALA A 3 30.01 6.54 0.81
N GLU A 4 30.02 7.46 -0.17
CA GLU A 4 29.47 8.79 -0.03
C GLU A 4 28.00 8.72 0.38
N PRO A 5 27.51 9.57 1.32
CA PRO A 5 26.08 9.66 1.59
C PRO A 5 25.40 10.13 0.32
N GLY A 6 24.55 9.27 -0.23
CA GLY A 6 23.79 9.56 -1.45
C GLY A 6 23.07 10.91 -1.31
N GLY A 7 23.23 11.78 -2.30
CA GLY A 7 22.53 13.04 -2.42
C GLY A 7 21.00 12.87 -2.29
N PRO A 8 20.23 13.97 -2.13
CA PRO A 8 18.78 13.91 -1.98
C PRO A 8 18.19 13.08 -3.14
N ARG A 9 17.47 12.03 -2.81
CA ARG A 9 16.75 11.24 -3.82
C ARG A 9 15.78 12.16 -4.54
N PRO A 10 15.65 12.07 -5.87
CA PRO A 10 14.63 12.82 -6.57
C PRO A 10 13.28 12.58 -5.87
N SER A 11 12.50 13.65 -5.71
CA SER A 11 11.15 13.57 -5.15
C SER A 11 10.40 12.48 -5.91
N ARG A 12 9.97 11.45 -5.22
CA ARG A 12 9.10 10.44 -5.82
C ARG A 12 7.86 11.17 -6.31
N GLY A 13 7.53 11.04 -7.59
CA GLY A 13 6.46 11.79 -8.29
C GLY A 13 5.13 11.84 -7.52
N GLU A 14 4.21 12.71 -7.92
CA GLU A 14 2.87 12.78 -7.32
C GLU A 14 2.16 11.42 -7.32
N PRO A 15 1.14 11.21 -6.47
CA PRO A 15 0.28 10.04 -6.58
C PRO A 15 -0.28 9.95 -8.00
N ILE A 16 -0.28 8.74 -8.55
CA ILE A 16 -0.78 8.48 -9.90
C ILE A 16 -2.16 7.83 -9.85
N ASP A 17 -2.91 7.95 -10.92
CA ASP A 17 -4.19 7.24 -11.05
C ASP A 17 -3.99 5.79 -11.52
N ILE A 18 -5.10 5.03 -11.58
CA ILE A 18 -5.06 3.60 -11.95
C ILE A 18 -4.57 3.40 -13.39
N GLU A 19 -4.93 4.27 -14.32
CA GLU A 19 -4.57 4.13 -15.74
C GLU A 19 -3.09 4.49 -15.97
N GLU A 20 -2.61 5.52 -15.30
CA GLU A 20 -1.19 5.87 -15.28
C GLU A 20 -0.36 4.73 -14.67
N ALA A 21 -0.84 4.15 -13.55
CA ALA A 21 -0.19 3.01 -12.90
C ALA A 21 -0.15 1.78 -13.82
N ALA A 22 -1.25 1.48 -14.53
CA ALA A 22 -1.31 0.37 -15.47
C ALA A 22 -0.30 0.55 -16.61
N THR A 23 -0.24 1.74 -17.20
CA THR A 23 0.72 2.07 -18.28
C THR A 23 2.17 1.93 -17.79
N LEU A 24 2.47 2.43 -16.58
CA LEU A 24 3.79 2.31 -15.98
C LEU A 24 4.15 0.84 -15.70
N ALA A 25 3.19 0.07 -15.19
CA ALA A 25 3.40 -1.35 -14.90
C ALA A 25 3.68 -2.16 -16.18
N GLU A 26 3.04 -1.84 -17.30
CA GLU A 26 3.33 -2.48 -18.59
C GLU A 26 4.78 -2.24 -19.03
N ARG A 27 5.27 -1.01 -18.92
CA ARG A 27 6.66 -0.66 -19.23
C ARG A 27 7.63 -1.40 -18.32
N LEU A 28 7.41 -1.35 -17.00
CA LEU A 28 8.26 -2.04 -16.03
C LEU A 28 8.29 -3.56 -16.26
N ARG A 29 7.18 -4.15 -16.64
CA ARG A 29 7.09 -5.57 -16.99
C ARG A 29 7.86 -5.89 -18.26
N ALA A 30 7.80 -5.03 -19.28
CA ALA A 30 8.59 -5.17 -20.49
C ALA A 30 10.10 -5.08 -20.20
N ASP A 31 10.50 -4.30 -19.19
CA ASP A 31 11.89 -4.20 -18.69
C ASP A 31 12.27 -5.37 -17.74
N GLY A 32 11.44 -6.40 -17.63
CA GLY A 32 11.70 -7.58 -16.81
C GLY A 32 11.54 -7.36 -15.29
N LYS A 33 10.90 -6.27 -14.85
CA LYS A 33 10.72 -5.96 -13.43
C LYS A 33 9.57 -6.76 -12.83
N ARG A 34 9.80 -7.31 -11.64
CA ARG A 34 8.78 -7.98 -10.83
C ARG A 34 7.99 -6.94 -10.03
N ILE A 35 6.71 -6.82 -10.32
CA ILE A 35 5.80 -5.81 -9.74
C ILE A 35 5.07 -6.41 -8.55
N VAL A 36 5.08 -5.67 -7.44
CA VAL A 36 4.31 -5.98 -6.23
C VAL A 36 3.26 -4.89 -6.02
N LEU A 37 2.06 -5.28 -5.64
CA LEU A 37 0.99 -4.39 -5.19
C LEU A 37 0.68 -4.66 -3.72
N ALA A 38 0.73 -3.64 -2.89
CA ALA A 38 0.13 -3.59 -1.56
C ALA A 38 -1.01 -2.58 -1.57
N ASN A 39 -2.03 -2.74 -0.73
CA ASN A 39 -3.10 -1.74 -0.64
C ASN A 39 -3.65 -1.60 0.77
N GLY A 40 -4.24 -0.44 1.05
CA GLY A 40 -4.86 -0.15 2.34
C GLY A 40 -5.28 1.30 2.52
N CYS A 41 -5.88 1.58 3.67
CA CYS A 41 -6.29 2.94 4.06
C CYS A 41 -5.11 3.78 4.55
N PHE A 42 -4.15 3.18 5.22
CA PHE A 42 -2.95 3.83 5.78
C PHE A 42 -3.27 5.14 6.51
N ASP A 43 -4.36 5.13 7.29
CA ASP A 43 -4.80 6.27 8.07
C ASP A 43 -4.16 6.20 9.47
N LEU A 44 -3.31 7.15 9.81
CA LEU A 44 -2.43 7.13 10.96
C LEU A 44 -1.40 5.98 10.88
N LEU A 45 -0.32 6.22 10.15
CA LEU A 45 0.76 5.26 9.95
C LEU A 45 1.44 4.88 11.27
N HIS A 46 1.73 3.61 11.42
CA HIS A 46 2.46 3.03 12.55
C HIS A 46 3.49 2.01 12.06
N VAL A 47 4.34 1.53 12.95
CA VAL A 47 5.44 0.62 12.61
C VAL A 47 4.96 -0.66 11.90
N GLY A 48 3.79 -1.18 12.23
CA GLY A 48 3.21 -2.33 11.52
C GLY A 48 3.02 -2.09 10.03
N HIS A 49 2.59 -0.88 9.63
CA HIS A 49 2.50 -0.51 8.22
C HIS A 49 3.89 -0.45 7.55
N VAL A 50 4.89 0.11 8.24
CA VAL A 50 6.27 0.19 7.72
C VAL A 50 6.82 -1.21 7.46
N ARG A 51 6.72 -2.12 8.45
CA ARG A 51 7.19 -3.51 8.34
C ARG A 51 6.46 -4.28 7.25
N TYR A 52 5.15 -4.10 7.14
CA TYR A 52 4.34 -4.68 6.06
C TYR A 52 4.84 -4.24 4.68
N LEU A 53 5.02 -2.94 4.47
CA LEU A 53 5.46 -2.40 3.19
C LEU A 53 6.92 -2.77 2.86
N GLU A 54 7.79 -2.85 3.86
CA GLU A 54 9.16 -3.37 3.68
C GLU A 54 9.17 -4.85 3.28
N ALA A 55 8.34 -5.66 3.92
CA ALA A 55 8.21 -7.08 3.58
C ALA A 55 7.62 -7.25 2.17
N ALA A 56 6.58 -6.49 1.81
CA ALA A 56 6.02 -6.49 0.47
C ALA A 56 7.07 -6.11 -0.59
N ARG A 57 7.87 -5.07 -0.34
CA ARG A 57 8.92 -4.62 -1.27
C ARG A 57 9.97 -5.69 -1.57
N ARG A 58 10.26 -6.57 -0.62
CA ARG A 58 11.21 -7.69 -0.81
C ARG A 58 10.70 -8.78 -1.76
N LEU A 59 9.41 -8.80 -2.09
CA LEU A 59 8.81 -9.78 -3.00
C LEU A 59 9.00 -9.45 -4.50
N GLY A 60 9.56 -8.27 -4.81
CA GLY A 60 9.81 -7.88 -6.19
C GLY A 60 10.70 -6.65 -6.32
N ASP A 61 10.78 -6.13 -7.54
CA ASP A 61 11.65 -5.01 -7.90
C ASP A 61 11.00 -3.64 -7.70
N VAL A 62 9.67 -3.57 -7.79
CA VAL A 62 8.91 -2.32 -7.71
C VAL A 62 7.65 -2.55 -6.88
N LEU A 63 7.44 -1.71 -5.86
CA LEU A 63 6.25 -1.72 -5.01
C LEU A 63 5.32 -0.57 -5.37
N PHE A 64 4.13 -0.91 -5.85
CA PHE A 64 2.98 -0.03 -5.92
C PHE A 64 2.15 -0.14 -4.65
N VAL A 65 1.73 0.99 -4.10
CA VAL A 65 0.83 1.02 -2.94
C VAL A 65 -0.49 1.65 -3.36
N GLY A 66 -1.54 0.83 -3.37
CA GLY A 66 -2.91 1.29 -3.54
C GLY A 66 -3.41 1.96 -2.25
N LEU A 67 -3.80 3.22 -2.35
CA LEU A 67 -4.27 4.03 -1.24
C LEU A 67 -5.74 4.37 -1.43
N ASN A 68 -6.60 3.89 -0.51
CA ASN A 68 -8.01 4.25 -0.52
C ASN A 68 -8.19 5.76 -0.31
N GLY A 69 -8.98 6.41 -1.17
CA GLY A 69 -9.38 7.79 -1.05
C GLY A 69 -10.23 8.03 0.21
N ASP A 70 -10.49 9.29 0.53
CA ASP A 70 -11.15 9.67 1.79
C ASP A 70 -12.58 9.13 1.89
N ALA A 71 -13.33 9.16 0.78
CA ALA A 71 -14.68 8.62 0.75
C ALA A 71 -14.72 7.10 0.98
N ALA A 72 -13.80 6.35 0.38
CA ALA A 72 -13.67 4.91 0.58
C ALA A 72 -13.29 4.59 2.05
N VAL A 73 -12.34 5.32 2.63
CA VAL A 73 -11.96 5.13 4.05
C VAL A 73 -13.13 5.40 4.98
N SER A 74 -13.93 6.45 4.71
CA SER A 74 -15.12 6.77 5.51
C SER A 74 -16.14 5.63 5.48
N ARG A 75 -16.37 5.02 4.30
CA ARG A 75 -17.27 3.84 4.18
C ARG A 75 -16.69 2.62 4.93
N LEU A 76 -15.40 2.34 4.79
CA LEU A 76 -14.75 1.15 5.34
C LEU A 76 -14.52 1.22 6.86
N LYS A 77 -14.24 2.40 7.40
CA LYS A 77 -13.82 2.59 8.80
C LYS A 77 -14.86 3.30 9.67
N GLY A 78 -15.88 3.88 9.05
CA GLY A 78 -16.98 4.54 9.73
C GLY A 78 -16.73 6.03 10.04
N ARG A 79 -17.66 6.60 10.80
CA ARG A 79 -17.70 8.04 11.13
C ARG A 79 -16.40 8.51 11.79
N GLY A 80 -15.92 9.68 11.38
CA GLY A 80 -14.70 10.29 11.90
C GLY A 80 -13.40 9.77 11.28
N ARG A 81 -13.51 9.00 10.19
CA ARG A 81 -12.36 8.51 9.43
C ARG A 81 -12.45 8.94 7.95
N PRO A 82 -11.33 9.23 7.29
CA PRO A 82 -9.96 9.15 7.81
C PRO A 82 -9.65 10.28 8.80
N LEU A 83 -8.61 10.11 9.61
CA LEU A 83 -8.05 11.17 10.46
C LEU A 83 -7.15 12.12 9.66
N MET A 84 -6.51 11.60 8.63
CA MET A 84 -5.61 12.34 7.75
C MET A 84 -6.16 12.31 6.32
N PRO A 85 -6.23 13.45 5.63
CA PRO A 85 -6.69 13.51 4.24
C PRO A 85 -5.76 12.68 3.33
N VAL A 86 -6.31 12.20 2.21
CA VAL A 86 -5.59 11.32 1.27
C VAL A 86 -4.28 11.92 0.78
N ALA A 87 -4.23 13.24 0.57
CA ALA A 87 -3.01 13.93 0.13
C ALA A 87 -1.86 13.76 1.13
N GLU A 88 -2.13 13.96 2.43
CA GLU A 88 -1.12 13.79 3.49
C GLU A 88 -0.71 12.32 3.65
N ARG A 89 -1.68 11.39 3.61
CA ARG A 89 -1.40 9.95 3.66
C ARG A 89 -0.51 9.50 2.49
N ALA A 90 -0.79 10.02 1.29
CA ALA A 90 0.02 9.76 0.10
C ALA A 90 1.44 10.33 0.23
N GLU A 91 1.58 11.55 0.74
CA GLU A 91 2.88 12.18 0.97
C GLU A 91 3.74 11.36 1.93
N ILE A 92 3.19 10.93 3.06
CA ILE A 92 3.89 10.09 4.04
C ILE A 92 4.30 8.75 3.43
N LEU A 93 3.42 8.08 2.69
CA LEU A 93 3.74 6.82 2.01
C LEU A 93 4.89 6.99 1.01
N ARG A 94 4.88 8.06 0.24
CA ARG A 94 5.93 8.37 -0.74
C ARG A 94 7.29 8.64 -0.10
N ALA A 95 7.32 9.10 1.15
CA ALA A 95 8.53 9.30 1.92
C ALA A 95 9.15 7.98 2.41
N LEU A 96 8.38 6.89 2.44
CA LEU A 96 8.88 5.58 2.85
C LEU A 96 9.83 5.00 1.79
N ARG A 97 10.97 4.47 2.26
CA ARG A 97 12.00 3.91 1.39
C ARG A 97 11.52 2.71 0.57
N SER A 98 10.61 1.94 1.13
CA SER A 98 10.06 0.72 0.51
C SER A 98 9.01 1.00 -0.57
N VAL A 99 8.45 2.20 -0.66
CA VAL A 99 7.38 2.54 -1.59
C VAL A 99 7.94 3.20 -2.84
N ASP A 100 7.65 2.65 -4.02
CA ASP A 100 8.09 3.23 -5.29
C ASP A 100 6.99 4.13 -5.90
N HIS A 101 5.74 3.68 -5.90
CA HIS A 101 4.59 4.41 -6.45
C HIS A 101 3.38 4.33 -5.53
N VAL A 102 2.61 5.42 -5.42
CA VAL A 102 1.33 5.45 -4.72
C VAL A 102 0.23 5.69 -5.74
N VAL A 103 -0.80 4.85 -5.69
CA VAL A 103 -1.98 4.89 -6.57
C VAL A 103 -3.21 5.16 -5.73
N VAL A 104 -3.87 6.29 -5.93
CA VAL A 104 -5.12 6.61 -5.22
C VAL A 104 -6.30 6.00 -5.96
N PHE A 105 -7.22 5.37 -5.22
CA PHE A 105 -8.45 4.79 -5.76
C PHE A 105 -9.62 4.95 -4.79
N GLU A 106 -10.85 5.01 -5.31
CA GLU A 106 -12.06 5.34 -4.53
C GLU A 106 -12.97 4.13 -4.26
N GLU A 107 -12.64 2.97 -4.81
CA GLU A 107 -13.38 1.74 -4.59
C GLU A 107 -13.10 1.16 -3.19
N ASP A 108 -14.05 0.38 -2.66
CA ASP A 108 -13.93 -0.25 -1.35
C ASP A 108 -12.92 -1.40 -1.35
N THR A 109 -12.78 -2.08 -2.49
CA THR A 109 -11.78 -3.14 -2.72
C THR A 109 -10.82 -2.74 -3.84
N ALA A 110 -9.63 -3.34 -3.86
CA ALA A 110 -8.63 -3.05 -4.88
C ALA A 110 -8.79 -3.91 -6.16
N ASP A 111 -9.94 -4.53 -6.40
CA ASP A 111 -10.16 -5.43 -7.55
C ASP A 111 -9.85 -4.78 -8.90
N ARG A 112 -10.34 -3.55 -9.12
CA ARG A 112 -10.04 -2.81 -10.34
C ARG A 112 -8.54 -2.50 -10.45
N LEU A 113 -7.92 -2.09 -9.36
CA LEU A 113 -6.48 -1.80 -9.34
C LEU A 113 -5.67 -3.07 -9.64
N VAL A 114 -5.99 -4.20 -9.02
CA VAL A 114 -5.36 -5.50 -9.30
C VAL A 114 -5.51 -5.88 -10.78
N THR A 115 -6.73 -5.77 -11.31
CA THR A 115 -7.04 -6.14 -12.70
C THR A 115 -6.32 -5.26 -13.71
N ARG A 116 -6.21 -3.96 -13.46
CA ARG A 116 -5.55 -3.00 -14.35
C ARG A 116 -4.03 -3.05 -14.25
N LEU A 117 -3.50 -3.11 -13.04
CA LEU A 117 -2.06 -3.16 -12.79
C LEU A 117 -1.44 -4.50 -13.15
N ARG A 118 -2.17 -5.61 -12.96
CA ARG A 118 -1.72 -6.99 -13.17
C ARG A 118 -0.38 -7.26 -12.47
N PRO A 119 -0.28 -7.08 -11.15
CA PRO A 119 0.97 -7.28 -10.44
C PRO A 119 1.39 -8.76 -10.48
N HIS A 120 2.67 -9.03 -10.35
CA HIS A 120 3.16 -10.41 -10.16
C HIS A 120 2.79 -10.94 -8.78
N VAL A 121 2.77 -10.05 -7.77
CA VAL A 121 2.42 -10.37 -6.39
C VAL A 121 1.45 -9.33 -5.86
N HIS A 122 0.33 -9.78 -5.29
CA HIS A 122 -0.56 -8.98 -4.47
C HIS A 122 -0.28 -9.28 -3.00
N ALA A 123 0.38 -8.36 -2.31
CA ALA A 123 0.76 -8.49 -0.92
C ALA A 123 -0.34 -7.97 0.01
N LYS A 124 -0.67 -8.73 1.05
CA LYS A 124 -1.61 -8.34 2.11
C LYS A 124 -0.97 -8.51 3.48
N GLY A 125 -1.43 -7.72 4.44
CA GLY A 125 -0.98 -7.83 5.83
C GLY A 125 -1.49 -9.09 6.53
N THR A 126 -0.89 -9.40 7.68
CA THR A 126 -1.22 -10.59 8.48
C THR A 126 -2.62 -10.59 9.11
N ASP A 127 -3.43 -9.53 8.85
CA ASP A 127 -4.86 -9.51 9.15
C ASP A 127 -5.67 -10.48 8.28
N TYR A 128 -5.08 -10.92 7.16
CA TYR A 128 -5.67 -11.80 6.18
C TYR A 128 -4.98 -13.16 6.17
N THR A 129 -5.71 -14.15 5.70
CA THR A 129 -5.15 -15.40 5.18
C THR A 129 -5.27 -15.35 3.66
N ALA A 130 -4.52 -16.19 2.95
CA ALA A 130 -4.61 -16.24 1.48
C ALA A 130 -6.05 -16.45 0.97
N ASP A 131 -6.88 -17.16 1.73
CA ASP A 131 -8.27 -17.45 1.38
C ASP A 131 -9.25 -16.31 1.74
N SER A 132 -8.90 -15.43 2.67
CA SER A 132 -9.76 -14.33 3.14
C SER A 132 -9.49 -13.00 2.45
N VAL A 133 -8.52 -12.93 1.54
CA VAL A 133 -8.21 -11.70 0.79
C VAL A 133 -9.37 -11.34 -0.14
N PRO A 134 -9.97 -10.14 -0.02
CA PRO A 134 -11.11 -9.74 -0.84
C PRO A 134 -10.81 -9.83 -2.34
N GLU A 135 -9.63 -9.42 -2.76
CA GLU A 135 -9.19 -9.37 -4.16
C GLU A 135 -8.61 -10.70 -4.69
N ARG A 136 -8.78 -11.81 -3.97
CA ARG A 136 -8.24 -13.13 -4.36
C ARG A 136 -8.66 -13.57 -5.74
N ALA A 137 -9.95 -13.42 -6.08
CA ALA A 137 -10.47 -13.81 -7.39
C ALA A 137 -9.86 -12.98 -8.52
N SER A 138 -9.76 -11.67 -8.35
CA SER A 138 -9.15 -10.75 -9.31
C SER A 138 -7.65 -11.01 -9.47
N ALA A 139 -6.94 -11.28 -8.36
CA ALA A 139 -5.53 -11.64 -8.39
C ALA A 139 -5.30 -12.93 -9.18
N HIS A 140 -6.08 -13.98 -8.90
CA HIS A 140 -6.00 -15.24 -9.61
C HIS A 140 -6.30 -15.08 -11.12
N ALA A 141 -7.32 -14.29 -11.47
CA ALA A 141 -7.72 -14.04 -12.86
C ALA A 141 -6.62 -13.38 -13.70
N VAL A 142 -5.73 -12.62 -13.09
CA VAL A 142 -4.58 -11.97 -13.76
C VAL A 142 -3.25 -12.71 -13.58
N GLY A 143 -3.28 -13.88 -12.94
CA GLY A 143 -2.08 -14.68 -12.66
C GLY A 143 -1.16 -14.10 -11.57
N SER A 144 -1.71 -13.29 -10.68
CA SER A 144 -0.99 -12.71 -9.55
C SER A 144 -0.94 -13.67 -8.37
N GLU A 145 0.23 -13.82 -7.78
CA GLU A 145 0.40 -14.54 -6.51
C GLU A 145 -0.15 -13.68 -5.35
N VAL A 146 -0.93 -14.29 -4.44
CA VAL A 146 -1.34 -13.64 -3.20
C VAL A 146 -0.37 -14.00 -2.09
N ALA A 147 0.31 -13.00 -1.53
CA ALA A 147 1.29 -13.18 -0.46
C ALA A 147 0.86 -12.47 0.82
N ILE A 148 0.87 -13.18 1.94
CA ILE A 148 0.65 -12.59 3.27
C ILE A 148 2.00 -12.20 3.85
N THR A 149 2.18 -10.93 4.18
CA THR A 149 3.47 -10.35 4.59
C THR A 149 3.36 -9.45 5.81
N GLY A 150 4.50 -9.19 6.43
CA GLY A 150 4.60 -8.36 7.63
C GLY A 150 4.66 -9.19 8.91
N ASP A 151 4.80 -8.49 10.02
CA ASP A 151 4.85 -9.11 11.34
C ASP A 151 3.45 -9.55 11.80
N PRO A 152 3.35 -10.43 12.80
CA PRO A 152 2.10 -10.67 13.52
C PRO A 152 1.47 -9.36 13.97
N LYS A 153 0.14 -9.28 13.98
CA LYS A 153 -0.59 -8.06 14.30
C LYS A 153 -0.50 -7.74 15.79
N ASP A 154 0.46 -6.94 16.15
CA ASP A 154 0.65 -6.36 17.49
C ASP A 154 0.50 -4.83 17.51
N HIS A 155 0.24 -4.22 16.35
CA HIS A 155 0.05 -2.78 16.17
C HIS A 155 -1.16 -2.49 15.29
N SER A 156 -2.04 -1.59 15.73
CA SER A 156 -3.14 -1.09 14.91
C SER A 156 -3.40 0.38 15.15
N THR A 157 -3.94 1.07 14.14
CA THR A 157 -4.44 2.44 14.30
C THR A 157 -5.51 2.55 15.41
N ARG A 158 -6.32 1.49 15.59
CA ARG A 158 -7.35 1.42 16.63
C ARG A 158 -6.73 1.46 18.02
N ASP A 159 -5.64 0.71 18.23
CA ASP A 159 -4.95 0.66 19.53
C ASP A 159 -4.28 2.00 19.84
N LEU A 160 -3.69 2.66 18.83
CA LEU A 160 -3.15 4.01 19.00
C LEU A 160 -4.22 5.02 19.40
N ILE A 161 -5.38 5.01 18.74
CA ILE A 161 -6.50 5.89 19.08
C ILE A 161 -7.00 5.60 20.51
N ALA A 162 -7.11 4.33 20.90
CA ALA A 162 -7.50 3.94 22.24
C ALA A 162 -6.51 4.44 23.28
N ALA A 163 -5.23 4.26 23.05
CA ALA A 163 -4.16 4.74 23.95
C ALA A 163 -4.16 6.27 24.11
N ILE A 164 -4.36 7.02 23.00
CA ILE A 164 -4.49 8.49 23.05
C ILE A 164 -5.70 8.88 23.91
N ARG A 165 -6.85 8.27 23.69
CA ARG A 165 -8.05 8.56 24.44
C ARG A 165 -7.92 8.29 25.95
N GLU A 166 -7.17 7.24 26.30
CA GLU A 166 -6.93 6.88 27.70
C GLU A 166 -5.95 7.84 28.38
N ARG A 167 -4.86 8.23 27.67
CA ARG A 167 -3.77 9.03 28.27
C ARG A 167 -4.07 10.52 28.36
N PHE A 168 -4.99 11.04 27.55
CA PHE A 168 -5.29 12.46 27.43
C PHE A 168 -6.76 12.80 27.70
N ARG A 169 -7.38 12.07 28.63
CA ARG A 169 -8.69 12.39 29.20
C ARG A 169 -8.60 13.52 30.20
#